data_1c6a24d64f16d6fa447107d2dfc09c2a
#
_entry.id   1c6a24d64f16d6fa447107d2dfc09c2a
#
_cell.length_a   1.000
_cell.length_b   1.000
_cell.length_c   1.000
_cell.angle_alpha   90.00
_cell.angle_beta   90.00
_cell.angle_gamma   90.00
#
_symmetry.space_group_name_H-M   'P 1'
#
loop_
_entity.id
_entity.type
_entity.pdbx_description
1 polymer ?
#
loop_
_entity_poly.entity_id
_entity_poly.type
_entity_poly.pdbx_seq_one_letter_code
_entity_poly.pdbx_strand_id
1 'polypeptide(L)'
;MTPPHSHFMKPEKQETSSLADQLNEVFIRPSGREIDEMRKVTFETNIAAHANGSVLCSFGNTQVICAVMVEDRVPGWMRQQKIEGGWLTAEYAMLPYSTLTRKDRPISKGKQDGRNIEIQRLIGRSLRAVLDLKKLPGKTLWIDCDVLRADGGTRTASITGAWLATRIAINSLLETGALKEDPILDYLGAISVGVYNNQPILD
;
A
#
# COMPACT_ATOMS: atom_id res chain seq x y z
N MET A 1 -15.09 -65.45 50.23
CA MET A 1 -15.47 -64.34 49.39
C MET A 1 -14.56 -63.19 49.70
N THR A 2 -13.55 -63.00 48.87
CA THR A 2 -12.57 -61.90 48.96
C THR A 2 -13.03 -60.74 48.07
N PRO A 3 -12.97 -59.45 48.49
CA PRO A 3 -13.36 -58.33 47.68
C PRO A 3 -12.22 -57.93 46.68
N PRO A 4 -12.56 -57.33 45.55
CA PRO A 4 -11.58 -57.03 44.50
C PRO A 4 -10.75 -55.78 44.83
N HIS A 5 -9.46 -55.86 44.51
CA HIS A 5 -8.48 -54.81 44.64
C HIS A 5 -8.84 -53.63 43.72
N SER A 6 -9.01 -52.44 44.31
CA SER A 6 -9.13 -51.17 43.55
C SER A 6 -7.76 -50.78 43.06
N HIS A 7 -7.60 -50.71 41.73
CA HIS A 7 -6.44 -50.07 41.07
C HIS A 7 -6.60 -48.55 41.16
N PHE A 8 -5.83 -47.93 42.03
CA PHE A 8 -5.65 -46.49 41.98
C PHE A 8 -4.74 -46.13 40.79
N MET A 9 -5.32 -45.56 39.74
CA MET A 9 -4.54 -44.90 38.71
C MET A 9 -3.83 -43.69 39.32
N LYS A 10 -2.51 -43.66 39.21
CA LYS A 10 -1.71 -42.45 39.50
C LYS A 10 -2.03 -41.41 38.46
N PRO A 11 -2.21 -40.12 38.84
CA PRO A 11 -2.37 -39.07 37.86
C PRO A 11 -1.07 -38.89 37.06
N GLU A 12 -1.15 -38.91 35.74
CA GLU A 12 -0.09 -38.49 34.84
C GLU A 12 0.27 -37.04 35.17
N LYS A 13 1.55 -36.82 35.47
CA LYS A 13 2.10 -35.47 35.56
C LYS A 13 2.01 -34.83 34.17
N GLN A 14 1.10 -33.91 33.97
CA GLN A 14 1.19 -32.95 32.89
C GLN A 14 2.47 -32.12 33.14
N GLU A 15 3.46 -32.31 32.30
CA GLU A 15 4.60 -31.41 32.21
C GLU A 15 4.09 -30.05 31.77
N THR A 16 3.95 -29.14 32.72
CA THR A 16 3.75 -27.72 32.42
C THR A 16 5.09 -27.22 31.91
N SER A 17 5.18 -27.04 30.57
CA SER A 17 6.30 -26.31 29.99
C SER A 17 6.42 -24.96 30.69
N SER A 18 7.64 -24.59 31.09
CA SER A 18 7.87 -23.37 31.84
C SER A 18 7.47 -22.17 30.96
N LEU A 19 6.98 -21.10 31.57
CA LEU A 19 6.73 -19.83 30.86
C LEU A 19 7.96 -19.36 30.06
N ALA A 20 9.16 -19.72 30.47
CA ALA A 20 10.43 -19.47 29.79
C ALA A 20 10.57 -20.28 28.49
N ASP A 21 10.05 -21.53 28.46
CA ASP A 21 10.09 -22.37 27.24
C ASP A 21 9.07 -21.88 26.20
N GLN A 22 7.94 -21.36 26.65
CA GLN A 22 6.93 -20.72 25.76
C GLN A 22 7.39 -19.38 25.19
N LEU A 23 8.31 -18.68 25.84
CA LEU A 23 8.89 -17.42 25.37
C LEU A 23 10.03 -17.59 24.36
N ASN A 24 10.56 -18.81 24.21
CA ASN A 24 11.68 -19.14 23.32
C ASN A 24 11.29 -19.90 22.05
N GLU A 25 10.01 -20.07 21.74
CA GLU A 25 9.64 -20.55 20.41
C GLU A 25 10.07 -19.49 19.37
N VAL A 26 11.15 -19.79 18.67
CA VAL A 26 11.61 -18.98 17.52
C VAL A 26 10.46 -18.96 16.51
N PHE A 27 9.81 -17.80 16.38
CA PHE A 27 8.75 -17.64 15.41
C PHE A 27 9.33 -17.75 13.99
N ILE A 28 8.99 -18.84 13.31
CA ILE A 28 9.34 -19.05 11.91
C ILE A 28 8.16 -18.59 11.06
N ARG A 29 8.38 -17.61 10.20
CA ARG A 29 7.36 -17.14 9.27
C ARG A 29 7.02 -18.25 8.27
N PRO A 30 5.73 -18.47 7.91
CA PRO A 30 5.34 -19.47 6.91
C PRO A 30 6.02 -19.29 5.56
N SER A 31 6.45 -18.08 5.24
CA SER A 31 7.19 -17.74 4.01
C SER A 31 8.70 -18.05 4.09
N GLY A 32 9.22 -18.45 5.23
CA GLY A 32 10.65 -18.66 5.48
C GLY A 32 11.49 -17.39 5.57
N ARG A 33 10.87 -16.20 5.48
CA ARG A 33 11.59 -14.91 5.59
C ARG A 33 11.95 -14.60 7.05
N GLU A 34 13.05 -13.88 7.24
CA GLU A 34 13.41 -13.32 8.55
C GLU A 34 12.40 -12.26 9.00
N ILE A 35 12.39 -11.93 10.30
CA ILE A 35 11.41 -10.99 10.88
C ILE A 35 11.53 -9.57 10.30
N ASP A 36 12.71 -9.18 9.88
CA ASP A 36 13.05 -7.88 9.25
C ASP A 36 13.20 -7.95 7.73
N GLU A 37 12.89 -9.10 7.11
CA GLU A 37 12.98 -9.31 5.68
C GLU A 37 11.67 -8.96 4.96
N MET A 38 11.76 -8.04 3.99
CA MET A 38 10.66 -7.69 3.09
C MET A 38 10.45 -8.76 2.01
N ARG A 39 9.22 -8.84 1.48
CA ARG A 39 9.00 -9.50 0.18
C ARG A 39 9.80 -8.80 -0.91
N LYS A 40 10.16 -9.54 -1.95
CA LYS A 40 10.80 -8.95 -3.13
C LYS A 40 9.95 -7.83 -3.70
N VAL A 41 10.54 -6.65 -3.83
CA VAL A 41 9.91 -5.48 -4.45
C VAL A 41 10.42 -5.34 -5.88
N THR A 42 9.50 -5.19 -6.83
CA THR A 42 9.85 -4.96 -8.24
C THR A 42 8.95 -3.88 -8.84
N PHE A 43 9.49 -3.17 -9.83
CA PHE A 43 8.79 -2.13 -10.57
C PHE A 43 8.96 -2.37 -12.07
N GLU A 44 7.83 -2.33 -12.80
CA GLU A 44 7.81 -2.27 -14.24
C GLU A 44 7.24 -0.91 -14.64
N THR A 45 8.00 -0.13 -15.38
CA THR A 45 7.64 1.25 -15.73
C THR A 45 7.00 1.34 -17.12
N ASN A 46 6.26 2.44 -17.38
CA ASN A 46 5.66 2.75 -18.67
C ASN A 46 4.65 1.70 -19.18
N ILE A 47 3.88 1.12 -18.25
CA ILE A 47 2.88 0.08 -18.57
C ILE A 47 1.57 0.65 -19.13
N ALA A 48 1.28 1.94 -18.92
CA ALA A 48 0.10 2.63 -19.43
C ALA A 48 0.56 3.70 -20.44
N ALA A 49 0.39 3.43 -21.72
CA ALA A 49 0.95 4.24 -22.82
C ALA A 49 0.46 5.70 -22.88
N HIS A 50 -0.71 5.99 -22.33
CA HIS A 50 -1.31 7.34 -22.35
C HIS A 50 -1.11 8.10 -21.04
N ALA A 51 -0.59 7.46 -19.98
CA ALA A 51 -0.26 8.12 -18.74
C ALA A 51 1.04 8.91 -18.85
N ASN A 52 1.14 10.04 -18.16
CA ASN A 52 2.38 10.82 -18.07
C ASN A 52 3.47 10.06 -17.29
N GLY A 53 3.08 9.16 -16.40
CA GLY A 53 3.94 8.21 -15.73
C GLY A 53 3.15 7.01 -15.25
N SER A 54 3.69 5.80 -15.36
CA SER A 54 3.00 4.60 -14.89
C SER A 54 3.96 3.51 -14.45
N VAL A 55 3.53 2.74 -13.45
CA VAL A 55 4.32 1.70 -12.81
C VAL A 55 3.42 0.54 -12.40
N LEU A 56 3.81 -0.68 -12.72
CA LEU A 56 3.35 -1.87 -12.00
C LEU A 56 4.27 -2.09 -10.80
N CYS A 57 3.75 -1.85 -9.62
CA CYS A 57 4.45 -2.06 -8.36
C CYS A 57 4.08 -3.42 -7.78
N SER A 58 5.08 -4.26 -7.54
CA SER A 58 4.89 -5.60 -6.97
C SER A 58 5.63 -5.74 -5.65
N PHE A 59 4.91 -6.13 -4.58
CA PHE A 59 5.46 -6.56 -3.29
C PHE A 59 5.15 -8.05 -3.14
N GLY A 60 6.08 -8.90 -3.55
CA GLY A 60 5.82 -10.33 -3.72
C GLY A 60 4.64 -10.55 -4.68
N ASN A 61 3.57 -11.17 -4.16
CA ASN A 61 2.35 -11.43 -4.93
C ASN A 61 1.38 -10.23 -4.99
N THR A 62 1.54 -9.22 -4.16
CA THR A 62 0.71 -8.01 -4.25
C THR A 62 1.14 -7.18 -5.44
N GLN A 63 0.21 -6.88 -6.34
CA GLN A 63 0.44 -6.11 -7.57
C GLN A 63 -0.54 -4.96 -7.69
N VAL A 64 0.00 -3.76 -7.91
CA VAL A 64 -0.78 -2.53 -8.07
C VAL A 64 -0.27 -1.77 -9.30
N ILE A 65 -1.16 -1.44 -10.22
CA ILE A 65 -0.89 -0.45 -11.26
C ILE A 65 -1.07 0.93 -10.64
N CYS A 66 -0.04 1.76 -10.76
CA CYS A 66 -0.09 3.17 -10.39
C CYS A 66 0.15 4.00 -11.65
N ALA A 67 -0.80 4.85 -12.02
CA ALA A 67 -0.71 5.72 -13.18
C ALA A 67 -0.94 7.17 -12.79
N VAL A 68 -0.27 8.09 -13.48
CA VAL A 68 -0.38 9.54 -13.27
C VAL A 68 -0.76 10.19 -14.56
N MET A 69 -1.90 10.89 -14.55
CA MET A 69 -2.33 11.79 -15.62
C MET A 69 -2.18 13.23 -15.14
N VAL A 70 -1.73 14.10 -16.03
CA VAL A 70 -1.55 15.54 -15.75
C VAL A 70 -2.52 16.34 -16.59
N GLU A 71 -3.34 17.16 -15.93
CA GLU A 71 -4.25 18.09 -16.56
C GLU A 71 -3.78 19.54 -16.37
N ASP A 72 -3.87 20.35 -17.43
CA ASP A 72 -3.54 21.79 -17.40
C ASP A 72 -4.71 22.61 -16.83
N ARG A 73 -5.24 22.18 -15.71
CA ARG A 73 -6.28 22.89 -14.95
C ARG A 73 -6.19 22.52 -13.48
N VAL A 74 -6.62 23.44 -12.63
CA VAL A 74 -6.80 23.19 -11.18
C VAL A 74 -8.28 23.08 -10.85
N PRO A 75 -8.63 22.43 -9.70
CA PRO A 75 -10.00 22.35 -9.23
C PRO A 75 -10.69 23.71 -9.14
N GLY A 76 -12.02 23.74 -9.38
CA GLY A 76 -12.82 24.97 -9.39
C GLY A 76 -12.70 25.80 -8.11
N TRP A 77 -12.64 25.14 -6.94
CA TRP A 77 -12.50 25.82 -5.66
C TRP A 77 -11.15 26.57 -5.52
N MET A 78 -10.03 26.04 -6.06
CA MET A 78 -8.75 26.75 -6.08
C MET A 78 -8.84 28.02 -6.93
N ARG A 79 -9.48 27.93 -8.10
CA ARG A 79 -9.69 29.11 -8.98
C ARG A 79 -10.56 30.17 -8.31
N GLN A 80 -11.65 29.76 -7.66
CA GLN A 80 -12.54 30.66 -6.95
C GLN A 80 -11.84 31.36 -5.78
N GLN A 81 -10.99 30.65 -5.05
CA GLN A 81 -10.23 31.16 -3.91
C GLN A 81 -8.90 31.81 -4.32
N LYS A 82 -8.56 31.84 -5.62
CA LYS A 82 -7.29 32.37 -6.16
C LYS A 82 -6.06 31.77 -5.50
N ILE A 83 -6.10 30.45 -5.20
CA ILE A 83 -4.99 29.72 -4.64
C ILE A 83 -4.00 29.41 -5.77
N GLU A 84 -2.75 29.85 -5.59
CA GLU A 84 -1.67 29.60 -6.53
C GLU A 84 -1.12 28.17 -6.44
N GLY A 85 -0.49 27.70 -7.53
CA GLY A 85 0.12 26.38 -7.64
C GLY A 85 -0.75 25.36 -8.35
N GLY A 86 -0.54 24.11 -8.05
CA GLY A 86 -1.25 22.96 -8.58
C GLY A 86 -1.96 22.15 -7.52
N TRP A 87 -2.54 21.05 -7.98
CA TRP A 87 -3.22 20.10 -7.10
C TRP A 87 -2.75 18.67 -7.37
N LEU A 88 -2.94 17.83 -6.38
CA LEU A 88 -2.75 16.39 -6.50
C LEU A 88 -3.92 15.69 -5.82
N THR A 89 -4.54 14.77 -6.53
CA THR A 89 -5.55 13.86 -5.99
C THR A 89 -5.20 12.43 -6.33
N ALA A 90 -5.70 11.49 -5.56
CA ALA A 90 -5.48 10.06 -5.79
C ALA A 90 -6.80 9.29 -5.72
N GLU A 91 -6.90 8.27 -6.55
CA GLU A 91 -7.95 7.26 -6.51
C GLU A 91 -7.34 5.89 -6.23
N TYR A 92 -8.13 5.03 -5.62
CA TYR A 92 -7.72 3.67 -5.29
C TYR A 92 -8.87 2.72 -5.51
N ALA A 93 -8.62 1.64 -6.23
CA ALA A 93 -9.60 0.59 -6.45
C ALA A 93 -8.97 -0.79 -6.31
N MET A 94 -9.74 -1.73 -5.78
CA MET A 94 -9.44 -3.15 -5.89
C MET A 94 -10.27 -3.73 -7.03
N LEU A 95 -9.61 -4.28 -8.05
CA LEU A 95 -10.31 -4.89 -9.17
C LEU A 95 -11.11 -6.14 -8.72
N PRO A 96 -12.19 -6.50 -9.40
CA PRO A 96 -13.06 -7.61 -8.95
C PRO A 96 -12.36 -8.94 -8.71
N TYR A 97 -11.29 -9.19 -9.43
CA TYR A 97 -10.49 -10.41 -9.39
C TYR A 97 -9.21 -10.29 -8.56
N SER A 98 -9.02 -9.19 -7.85
CA SER A 98 -7.80 -8.95 -7.07
C SER A 98 -7.71 -9.76 -5.78
N THR A 99 -8.80 -10.37 -5.34
CA THR A 99 -8.92 -11.17 -4.11
C THR A 99 -9.42 -12.57 -4.41
N LEU A 100 -9.25 -13.50 -3.47
CA LEU A 100 -9.69 -14.91 -3.62
C LEU A 100 -11.20 -15.03 -3.93
N THR A 101 -12.01 -14.16 -3.35
CA THR A 101 -13.44 -14.04 -3.67
C THR A 101 -13.65 -12.76 -4.47
N ARG A 102 -14.53 -12.83 -5.49
CA ARG A 102 -14.82 -11.68 -6.34
C ARG A 102 -15.29 -10.46 -5.52
N LYS A 103 -14.65 -9.31 -5.71
CA LYS A 103 -15.13 -8.02 -5.19
C LYS A 103 -16.14 -7.39 -6.14
N ASP A 104 -17.23 -6.84 -5.57
CA ASP A 104 -18.17 -6.06 -6.37
C ASP A 104 -17.57 -4.71 -6.75
N ARG A 105 -17.92 -4.23 -7.93
CA ARG A 105 -17.58 -2.87 -8.31
C ARG A 105 -18.39 -1.86 -7.49
N PRO A 106 -17.82 -0.72 -7.06
CA PRO A 106 -18.55 0.29 -6.29
C PRO A 106 -19.85 0.75 -6.95
N ILE A 107 -19.84 0.87 -8.29
CA ILE A 107 -21.01 1.30 -9.07
C ILE A 107 -22.18 0.31 -8.91
N SER A 108 -21.92 -0.98 -8.78
CA SER A 108 -22.96 -2.01 -8.58
C SER A 108 -23.63 -1.90 -7.21
N LYS A 109 -22.98 -1.27 -6.25
CA LYS A 109 -23.51 -1.04 -4.88
C LYS A 109 -24.11 0.35 -4.69
N GLY A 110 -24.01 1.23 -5.69
CA GLY A 110 -24.51 2.61 -5.64
C GLY A 110 -23.83 3.52 -4.61
N LYS A 111 -22.73 3.06 -3.98
CA LYS A 111 -21.91 3.85 -3.04
C LYS A 111 -20.45 3.46 -3.09
N GLN A 112 -19.59 4.42 -2.78
CA GLN A 112 -18.17 4.14 -2.62
C GLN A 112 -17.91 3.33 -1.34
N ASP A 113 -16.90 2.47 -1.39
CA ASP A 113 -16.42 1.72 -0.23
C ASP A 113 -15.59 2.67 0.66
N GLY A 114 -15.95 2.76 1.95
CA GLY A 114 -15.26 3.61 2.92
C GLY A 114 -13.76 3.29 3.03
N ARG A 115 -13.37 2.03 2.85
CA ARG A 115 -11.97 1.62 2.80
C ARG A 115 -11.25 2.25 1.60
N ASN A 116 -11.85 2.25 0.42
CA ASN A 116 -11.25 2.85 -0.76
C ASN A 116 -11.05 4.37 -0.57
N ILE A 117 -12.05 5.04 -0.03
CA ILE A 117 -11.98 6.49 0.29
C ILE A 117 -10.86 6.77 1.30
N GLU A 118 -10.72 5.96 2.34
CA GLU A 118 -9.65 6.10 3.33
C GLU A 118 -8.28 6.00 2.67
N ILE A 119 -8.09 4.98 1.80
CA ILE A 119 -6.80 4.73 1.13
C ILE A 119 -6.48 5.82 0.10
N GLN A 120 -7.45 6.28 -0.69
CA GLN A 120 -7.30 7.43 -1.58
C GLN A 120 -6.76 8.66 -0.84
N ARG A 121 -7.38 8.98 0.30
CA ARG A 121 -6.95 10.11 1.14
C ARG A 121 -5.54 9.91 1.71
N LEU A 122 -5.20 8.67 2.09
CA LEU A 122 -3.87 8.34 2.58
C LEU A 122 -2.81 8.53 1.49
N ILE A 123 -3.01 7.95 0.29
CA ILE A 123 -2.08 8.10 -0.85
C ILE A 123 -1.90 9.59 -1.19
N GLY A 124 -2.99 10.31 -1.40
CA GLY A 124 -2.92 11.73 -1.76
C GLY A 124 -2.23 12.57 -0.70
N ARG A 125 -2.46 12.30 0.60
CA ARG A 125 -1.80 13.02 1.69
C ARG A 125 -0.31 12.73 1.74
N SER A 126 0.08 11.46 1.59
CA SER A 126 1.49 11.04 1.61
C SER A 126 2.28 11.71 0.48
N LEU A 127 1.73 11.70 -0.74
CA LEU A 127 2.39 12.34 -1.89
C LEU A 127 2.48 13.86 -1.74
N ARG A 128 1.42 14.52 -1.25
CA ARG A 128 1.47 15.97 -1.03
C ARG A 128 2.48 16.39 0.03
N ALA A 129 2.88 15.51 0.94
CA ALA A 129 3.90 15.81 1.94
C ALA A 129 5.32 15.91 1.34
N VAL A 130 5.56 15.29 0.19
CA VAL A 130 6.86 15.25 -0.50
C VAL A 130 6.88 16.02 -1.82
N LEU A 131 5.85 16.86 -2.05
CA LEU A 131 5.72 17.68 -3.26
C LEU A 131 5.47 19.15 -2.91
N ASP A 132 6.22 20.05 -3.54
CA ASP A 132 5.90 21.47 -3.54
C ASP A 132 4.86 21.78 -4.63
N LEU A 133 3.59 21.80 -4.24
CA LEU A 133 2.50 22.08 -5.18
C LEU A 133 2.54 23.47 -5.81
N LYS A 134 3.29 24.43 -5.24
CA LYS A 134 3.47 25.76 -5.83
C LYS A 134 4.29 25.70 -7.12
N LYS A 135 5.15 24.69 -7.25
CA LYS A 135 5.95 24.44 -8.45
C LYS A 135 5.18 23.69 -9.57
N LEU A 136 3.89 23.46 -9.39
CA LEU A 136 2.98 22.84 -10.36
C LEU A 136 1.91 23.86 -10.84
N PRO A 137 2.27 25.04 -11.34
CA PRO A 137 1.30 26.11 -11.59
C PRO A 137 0.24 25.68 -12.59
N GLY A 138 -1.01 25.79 -12.18
CA GLY A 138 -2.17 25.51 -13.03
C GLY A 138 -2.40 24.05 -13.39
N LYS A 139 -1.68 23.11 -12.81
CA LYS A 139 -1.77 21.68 -13.13
C LYS A 139 -2.43 20.87 -12.02
N THR A 140 -3.12 19.81 -12.41
CA THR A 140 -3.59 18.77 -11.48
C THR A 140 -2.97 17.43 -11.84
N LEU A 141 -2.38 16.76 -10.85
CA LEU A 141 -1.94 15.39 -10.97
C LEU A 141 -3.07 14.47 -10.47
N TRP A 142 -3.57 13.64 -11.37
CA TRP A 142 -4.50 12.54 -11.06
C TRP A 142 -3.69 11.26 -10.92
N ILE A 143 -3.82 10.61 -9.79
CA ILE A 143 -3.07 9.40 -9.48
C ILE A 143 -4.06 8.27 -9.26
N ASP A 144 -4.03 7.30 -10.15
CA ASP A 144 -4.88 6.13 -10.11
C ASP A 144 -4.09 4.92 -9.66
N CYS A 145 -4.59 4.23 -8.63
CA CYS A 145 -3.98 3.02 -8.08
C CYS A 145 -4.97 1.85 -8.15
N ASP A 146 -4.77 0.96 -9.11
CA ASP A 146 -5.60 -0.22 -9.33
C ASP A 146 -4.91 -1.49 -8.85
N VAL A 147 -5.49 -2.14 -7.85
CA VAL A 147 -4.97 -3.41 -7.32
C VAL A 147 -5.38 -4.55 -8.23
N LEU A 148 -4.38 -5.18 -8.87
CA LEU A 148 -4.56 -6.37 -9.70
C LEU A 148 -4.61 -7.64 -8.86
N ARG A 149 -3.74 -7.74 -7.85
CA ARG A 149 -3.61 -8.88 -6.96
C ARG A 149 -3.32 -8.40 -5.54
N ALA A 150 -4.13 -8.82 -4.59
CA ALA A 150 -4.00 -8.46 -3.19
C ALA A 150 -3.52 -9.66 -2.36
N ASP A 151 -2.33 -9.54 -1.80
CA ASP A 151 -1.70 -10.50 -0.90
C ASP A 151 -1.04 -9.78 0.29
N GLY A 152 -1.81 -8.88 0.93
CA GLY A 152 -1.32 -7.97 1.98
C GLY A 152 -0.58 -6.75 1.43
N GLY A 153 -0.53 -5.65 2.19
CA GLY A 153 0.27 -4.46 1.87
C GLY A 153 -0.18 -3.67 0.63
N THR A 154 -1.44 -3.77 0.19
CA THR A 154 -1.89 -3.02 -1.01
C THR A 154 -1.81 -1.51 -0.83
N ARG A 155 -2.01 -0.97 0.38
CA ARG A 155 -1.85 0.46 0.69
C ARG A 155 -0.41 0.92 0.48
N THR A 156 0.54 0.17 1.03
CA THR A 156 1.96 0.49 1.02
C THR A 156 2.54 0.35 -0.38
N ALA A 157 2.16 -0.69 -1.12
CA ALA A 157 2.51 -0.85 -2.53
C ALA A 157 1.94 0.29 -3.39
N SER A 158 0.69 0.74 -3.13
CA SER A 158 0.09 1.88 -3.82
C SER A 158 0.84 3.18 -3.55
N ILE A 159 1.21 3.48 -2.30
CA ILE A 159 1.95 4.71 -1.95
C ILE A 159 3.32 4.70 -2.63
N THR A 160 4.05 3.60 -2.55
CA THR A 160 5.39 3.47 -3.14
C THR A 160 5.35 3.53 -4.67
N GLY A 161 4.43 2.79 -5.29
CA GLY A 161 4.24 2.80 -6.74
C GLY A 161 3.75 4.15 -7.27
N ALA A 162 2.82 4.80 -6.56
CA ALA A 162 2.32 6.12 -6.91
C ALA A 162 3.42 7.19 -6.84
N TRP A 163 4.33 7.12 -5.86
CA TRP A 163 5.48 8.02 -5.81
C TRP A 163 6.38 7.84 -7.04
N LEU A 164 6.72 6.60 -7.40
CA LEU A 164 7.56 6.34 -8.57
C LEU A 164 6.89 6.76 -9.88
N ALA A 165 5.59 6.49 -10.04
CA ALA A 165 4.81 6.94 -11.19
C ALA A 165 4.78 8.48 -11.28
N THR A 166 4.66 9.16 -10.12
CA THR A 166 4.72 10.63 -10.03
C THR A 166 6.10 11.14 -10.44
N ARG A 167 7.19 10.51 -9.97
CA ARG A 167 8.55 10.89 -10.37
C ARG A 167 8.75 10.79 -11.89
N ILE A 168 8.26 9.71 -12.52
CA ILE A 168 8.32 9.52 -13.97
C ILE A 168 7.54 10.63 -14.69
N ALA A 169 6.31 10.92 -14.24
CA ALA A 169 5.49 11.98 -14.83
C ALA A 169 6.16 13.36 -14.72
N ILE A 170 6.72 13.70 -13.57
CA ILE A 170 7.43 14.96 -13.34
C ILE A 170 8.69 15.05 -14.22
N ASN A 171 9.46 13.97 -14.36
CA ASN A 171 10.63 13.95 -15.26
C ASN A 171 10.21 14.28 -16.70
N SER A 172 9.16 13.66 -17.21
CA SER A 172 8.62 13.95 -18.56
C SER A 172 8.19 15.41 -18.71
N LEU A 173 7.58 16.01 -17.71
CA LEU A 173 7.20 17.43 -17.73
C LEU A 173 8.40 18.37 -17.69
N LEU A 174 9.46 18.02 -16.98
CA LEU A 174 10.73 18.79 -16.97
C LEU A 174 11.46 18.68 -18.31
N GLU A 175 11.55 17.48 -18.88
CA GLU A 175 12.17 17.21 -20.18
C GLU A 175 11.48 17.95 -21.34
N THR A 176 10.16 18.02 -21.29
CA THR A 176 9.38 18.78 -22.30
C THR A 176 9.33 20.28 -22.03
N GLY A 177 9.88 20.76 -20.93
CA GLY A 177 9.83 22.17 -20.51
C GLY A 177 8.44 22.63 -20.02
N ALA A 178 7.50 21.70 -19.82
CA ALA A 178 6.18 21.99 -19.24
C ALA A 178 6.24 22.35 -17.73
N LEU A 179 7.32 21.97 -17.07
CA LEU A 179 7.72 22.47 -15.75
C LEU A 179 9.12 23.09 -15.84
N LYS A 180 9.34 24.15 -15.06
CA LYS A 180 10.61 24.86 -14.99
C LYS A 180 11.51 24.35 -13.85
N GLU A 181 10.89 23.88 -12.79
CA GLU A 181 11.56 23.43 -11.57
C GLU A 181 10.99 22.10 -11.10
N ASP A 182 11.83 21.30 -10.46
CA ASP A 182 11.40 20.05 -9.86
C ASP A 182 10.53 20.31 -8.61
N PRO A 183 9.28 19.86 -8.59
CA PRO A 183 8.41 19.99 -7.42
C PRO A 183 8.65 18.92 -6.36
N ILE A 184 9.43 17.87 -6.64
CA ILE A 184 9.66 16.79 -5.68
C ILE A 184 10.68 17.25 -4.63
N LEU A 185 10.30 17.15 -3.36
CA LEU A 185 11.08 17.55 -2.20
C LEU A 185 11.87 16.38 -1.63
N ASP A 186 11.32 15.16 -1.65
CA ASP A 186 11.93 14.00 -1.02
C ASP A 186 11.40 12.68 -1.61
N TYR A 187 12.03 11.56 -1.23
CA TYR A 187 11.57 10.22 -1.55
C TYR A 187 10.41 9.79 -0.65
N LEU A 188 9.56 8.90 -1.18
CA LEU A 188 8.46 8.32 -0.42
C LEU A 188 8.38 6.81 -0.64
N GLY A 189 8.51 6.06 0.43
CA GLY A 189 8.26 4.63 0.47
C GLY A 189 7.35 4.29 1.65
N ALA A 190 6.59 3.22 1.53
CA ALA A 190 5.73 2.74 2.59
C ALA A 190 5.85 1.23 2.74
N ILE A 191 5.81 0.76 3.99
CA ILE A 191 5.86 -0.65 4.32
C ILE A 191 4.89 -0.96 5.45
N SER A 192 4.36 -2.19 5.46
CA SER A 192 3.57 -2.71 6.57
C SER A 192 4.48 -3.21 7.68
N VAL A 193 4.11 -2.95 8.92
CA VAL A 193 4.77 -3.52 10.11
C VAL A 193 3.69 -4.03 11.05
N GLY A 194 3.91 -5.19 11.63
CA GLY A 194 3.07 -5.78 12.66
C GLY A 194 3.86 -6.17 13.90
N VAL A 195 3.16 -6.58 14.95
CA VAL A 195 3.76 -7.17 16.13
C VAL A 195 3.14 -8.56 16.33
N TYR A 196 3.98 -9.58 16.42
CA TYR A 196 3.58 -10.94 16.70
C TYR A 196 4.47 -11.52 17.81
N ASN A 197 3.87 -12.10 18.86
CA ASN A 197 4.59 -12.58 20.05
C ASN A 197 5.61 -11.55 20.59
N ASN A 198 5.18 -10.29 20.75
CA ASN A 198 6.01 -9.16 21.20
C ASN A 198 7.23 -8.83 20.30
N GLN A 199 7.32 -9.42 19.11
CA GLN A 199 8.37 -9.11 18.14
C GLN A 199 7.79 -8.29 16.99
N PRO A 200 8.41 -7.17 16.59
CA PRO A 200 8.03 -6.45 15.37
C PRO A 200 8.39 -7.29 14.15
N ILE A 201 7.46 -7.37 13.21
CA ILE A 201 7.62 -8.10 11.95
C ILE A 201 7.40 -7.13 10.82
N LEU A 202 8.35 -7.12 9.89
CA LEU A 202 8.32 -6.31 8.68
C LEU A 202 7.58 -7.04 7.56
N ASP A 203 6.60 -6.38 6.93
CA ASP A 203 5.84 -6.86 5.74
C ASP A 203 5.15 -8.20 5.95
#